data_9ca1942ecbc9d5e8ce7a1c9ec56ab95a
#
_entry.id   9ca1942ecbc9d5e8ce7a1c9ec56ab95a
#
_cell.length_a   1.000
_cell.length_b   1.000
_cell.length_c   1.000
_cell.angle_alpha   90.00
_cell.angle_beta   90.00
_cell.angle_gamma   90.00
#
_symmetry.space_group_name_H-M   'P 1'
#
loop_
_entity.id
_entity.type
_entity.pdbx_description
1 polymer ?
#
loop_
_entity_poly.entity_id
_entity_poly.type
_entity_poly.pdbx_seq_one_letter_code
_entity_poly.pdbx_strand_id
1 'polypeptide(L)'
;MIMNAYDEFILKTTNYIDWSKFENRTIYITGATGLIGSNLVQALLLCVDVHIIVQVRNKLKAKKIFGDRVGYVISDLLNKPNYAGKVDYIIHCANPTSSSFFINNPVETIETAVEGTKNILDFAKEKQATVVFLSTMEVYGFPKKGHIVKENEGGSFDSLVV
;
A
#
# COMPACT_ATOMS: atom_id res chain seq x y z
N MET A 1 16.72 -0.05 22.06
CA MET A 1 15.87 -1.12 21.49
C MET A 1 16.80 -2.19 20.95
N ILE A 2 16.65 -3.46 21.35
CA ILE A 2 17.48 -4.55 20.78
C ILE A 2 16.93 -4.79 19.37
N MET A 3 17.75 -4.52 18.38
CA MET A 3 17.42 -4.72 16.96
C MET A 3 17.37 -6.22 16.68
N ASN A 4 16.31 -6.68 16.05
CA ASN A 4 16.19 -8.09 15.65
C ASN A 4 16.72 -8.30 14.22
N ALA A 5 16.92 -9.57 13.82
CA ALA A 5 17.46 -9.90 12.50
C ALA A 5 16.62 -9.36 11.32
N TYR A 6 15.31 -9.19 11.51
CA TYR A 6 14.42 -8.61 10.50
C TYR A 6 14.68 -7.10 10.33
N ASP A 7 14.85 -6.38 11.44
CA ASP A 7 15.17 -4.95 11.40
C ASP A 7 16.53 -4.70 10.73
N GLU A 8 17.54 -5.53 11.04
CA GLU A 8 18.85 -5.49 10.38
C GLU A 8 18.76 -5.75 8.88
N PHE A 9 17.92 -6.71 8.47
CA PHE A 9 17.66 -6.99 7.06
C PHE A 9 17.02 -5.79 6.36
N ILE A 10 16.00 -5.18 6.95
CA ILE A 10 15.35 -3.98 6.39
C ILE A 10 16.36 -2.85 6.22
N LEU A 11 17.12 -2.50 7.26
CA LEU A 11 18.13 -1.44 7.19
C LEU A 11 19.17 -1.71 6.11
N LYS A 12 19.67 -2.93 6.00
CA LYS A 12 20.65 -3.32 4.99
C LYS A 12 20.10 -3.21 3.57
N THR A 13 18.84 -3.58 3.35
CA THR A 13 18.24 -3.60 2.03
C THR A 13 17.68 -2.24 1.58
N THR A 14 17.58 -1.28 2.49
CA THR A 14 17.04 0.06 2.22
C THR A 14 18.06 1.19 2.40
N ASN A 15 19.33 0.89 2.66
CA ASN A 15 20.40 1.86 2.94
C ASN A 15 20.75 2.79 1.75
N TYR A 16 20.35 2.43 0.54
CA TYR A 16 20.55 3.22 -0.69
C TYR A 16 19.38 4.16 -1.00
N ILE A 17 18.31 4.11 -0.20
CA ILE A 17 17.12 4.94 -0.42
C ILE A 17 17.31 6.27 0.29
N ASP A 18 17.06 7.37 -0.43
CA ASP A 18 16.96 8.69 0.17
C ASP A 18 15.60 8.89 0.82
N TRP A 19 15.58 8.80 2.14
CA TRP A 19 14.37 8.94 2.97
C TRP A 19 14.05 10.39 3.31
N SER A 20 14.90 11.36 3.00
CA SER A 20 14.77 12.76 3.43
C SER A 20 13.43 13.42 3.04
N LYS A 21 12.84 13.00 1.92
CA LYS A 21 11.53 13.49 1.46
C LYS A 21 10.37 13.14 2.40
N PHE A 22 10.54 12.14 3.25
CA PHE A 22 9.51 11.67 4.19
C PHE A 22 9.72 12.20 5.60
N GLU A 23 10.84 12.85 5.87
CA GLU A 23 11.18 13.36 7.19
C GLU A 23 10.12 14.35 7.70
N ASN A 24 9.64 14.13 8.93
CA ASN A 24 8.57 14.91 9.58
C ASN A 24 7.24 14.96 8.78
N ARG A 25 7.01 13.98 7.89
CA ARG A 25 5.76 13.87 7.12
C ARG A 25 4.77 12.92 7.75
N THR A 26 3.51 13.12 7.44
CA THR A 26 2.45 12.16 7.77
C THR A 26 2.13 11.30 6.56
N ILE A 27 2.34 9.99 6.70
CA ILE A 27 2.09 9.00 5.66
C ILE A 27 0.89 8.14 6.05
N TYR A 28 -0.12 8.13 5.20
CA TYR A 28 -1.31 7.30 5.36
C TYR A 28 -1.17 6.04 4.50
N ILE A 29 -1.29 4.86 5.11
CA ILE A 29 -1.02 3.59 4.41
C ILE A 29 -2.23 2.67 4.49
N THR A 30 -2.75 2.26 3.34
CA THR A 30 -3.74 1.19 3.25
C THR A 30 -3.06 -0.15 2.98
N GLY A 31 -3.68 -1.27 3.37
CA GLY A 31 -3.07 -2.58 3.18
C GLY A 31 -1.81 -2.83 4.03
N ALA A 32 -1.62 -2.04 5.09
CA ALA A 32 -0.43 -2.07 5.95
C ALA A 32 -0.15 -3.43 6.60
N THR A 33 -1.15 -4.29 6.78
CA THR A 33 -0.98 -5.65 7.35
C THR A 33 -0.71 -6.74 6.31
N GLY A 34 -0.62 -6.37 5.03
CA GLY A 34 -0.21 -7.24 3.92
C GLY A 34 1.30 -7.35 3.80
N LEU A 35 1.78 -8.19 2.87
CA LEU A 35 3.22 -8.45 2.69
C LEU A 35 3.99 -7.17 2.38
N ILE A 36 3.60 -6.42 1.36
CA ILE A 36 4.29 -5.19 0.96
C ILE A 36 4.11 -4.10 2.02
N GLY A 37 2.85 -3.86 2.44
CA GLY A 37 2.53 -2.78 3.37
C GLY A 37 3.22 -2.92 4.73
N SER A 38 3.35 -4.14 5.28
CA SER A 38 4.02 -4.33 6.56
C SER A 38 5.53 -4.09 6.49
N ASN A 39 6.19 -4.54 5.42
CA ASN A 39 7.61 -4.26 5.18
C ASN A 39 7.86 -2.75 5.00
N LEU A 40 6.97 -2.07 4.26
CA LEU A 40 7.08 -0.62 4.05
C LEU A 40 6.92 0.16 5.36
N VAL A 41 5.90 -0.18 6.18
CA VAL A 41 5.73 0.46 7.50
C VAL A 41 6.97 0.25 8.37
N GLN A 42 7.54 -0.96 8.39
CA GLN A 42 8.73 -1.25 9.17
C GLN A 42 9.95 -0.46 8.68
N ALA A 43 10.15 -0.37 7.35
CA ALA A 43 11.23 0.43 6.78
C ALA A 43 11.11 1.91 7.15
N LEU A 44 9.93 2.50 7.00
CA LEU A 44 9.67 3.89 7.38
C LEU A 44 9.94 4.13 8.88
N LEU A 45 9.50 3.23 9.76
CA LEU A 45 9.71 3.34 11.21
C LEU A 45 11.19 3.22 11.63
N LEU A 46 12.03 2.56 10.83
CA LEU A 46 13.45 2.36 11.11
C LEU A 46 14.34 3.41 10.47
N CYS A 47 13.97 3.95 9.32
CA CYS A 47 14.87 4.74 8.48
C CYS A 47 14.64 6.24 8.55
N VAL A 48 13.47 6.71 9.02
CA VAL A 48 13.12 8.13 8.99
C VAL A 48 12.17 8.51 10.13
N ASP A 49 12.29 9.73 10.61
CA ASP A 49 11.32 10.29 11.56
C ASP A 49 10.04 10.69 10.80
N VAL A 50 8.96 9.93 11.02
CA VAL A 50 7.73 10.02 10.22
C VAL A 50 6.50 9.66 11.06
N HIS A 51 5.38 10.34 10.81
CA HIS A 51 4.10 9.97 11.38
C HIS A 51 3.36 8.98 10.46
N ILE A 52 3.13 7.77 10.92
CA ILE A 52 2.46 6.75 10.13
C ILE A 52 1.04 6.52 10.65
N ILE A 53 0.07 6.61 9.74
CA ILE A 53 -1.33 6.27 9.97
C ILE A 53 -1.68 5.08 9.09
N VAL A 54 -2.17 4.00 9.67
CA VAL A 54 -2.57 2.80 8.92
C VAL A 54 -4.07 2.63 8.92
N GLN A 55 -4.66 2.48 7.72
CA GLN A 55 -6.05 2.07 7.57
C GLN A 55 -6.13 0.54 7.59
N VAL A 56 -6.89 0.01 8.52
CA VAL A 56 -7.02 -1.43 8.74
C VAL A 56 -8.46 -1.82 9.09
N ARG A 57 -8.88 -3.01 8.67
CA ARG A 57 -10.17 -3.60 9.07
C ARG A 57 -10.12 -4.20 10.46
N ASN A 58 -8.98 -4.76 10.84
CA ASN A 58 -8.78 -5.45 12.12
C ASN A 58 -7.65 -4.80 12.92
N LYS A 59 -8.03 -3.95 13.88
CA LYS A 59 -7.09 -3.24 14.77
C LYS A 59 -6.25 -4.19 15.62
N LEU A 60 -6.84 -5.28 16.11
CA LEU A 60 -6.11 -6.23 16.98
C LEU A 60 -4.97 -6.92 16.22
N LYS A 61 -5.23 -7.33 14.96
CA LYS A 61 -4.19 -7.88 14.08
C LYS A 61 -3.09 -6.85 13.83
N ALA A 62 -3.46 -5.62 13.50
CA ALA A 62 -2.50 -4.56 13.22
C ALA A 62 -1.66 -4.17 14.46
N LYS A 63 -2.28 -4.10 15.63
CA LYS A 63 -1.56 -3.85 16.90
C LYS A 63 -0.55 -4.92 17.26
N LYS A 64 -0.80 -6.19 16.91
CA LYS A 64 0.19 -7.27 17.11
C LYS A 64 1.45 -7.05 16.27
N ILE A 65 1.32 -6.40 15.10
CA ILE A 65 2.44 -6.15 14.17
C ILE A 65 3.18 -4.86 14.55
N PHE A 66 2.43 -3.76 14.77
CA PHE A 66 3.02 -2.42 14.88
C PHE A 66 3.05 -1.85 16.30
N GLY A 67 2.32 -2.45 17.25
CA GLY A 67 2.20 -1.92 18.61
C GLY A 67 1.53 -0.54 18.62
N ASP A 68 2.12 0.38 19.38
CA ASP A 68 1.69 1.78 19.46
C ASP A 68 2.60 2.73 18.65
N ARG A 69 3.39 2.18 17.72
CA ARG A 69 4.32 2.96 16.86
C ARG A 69 3.64 3.69 15.71
N VAL A 70 2.35 3.39 15.44
CA VAL A 70 1.57 3.97 14.35
C VAL A 70 0.18 4.38 14.83
N GLY A 71 -0.44 5.35 14.15
CA GLY A 71 -1.86 5.65 14.33
C GLY A 71 -2.75 4.68 13.55
N TYR A 72 -3.99 4.49 14.00
CA TYR A 72 -4.92 3.53 13.42
C TYR A 72 -6.23 4.20 12.99
N VAL A 73 -6.60 4.02 11.72
CA VAL A 73 -7.94 4.28 11.20
C VAL A 73 -8.60 2.94 10.92
N ILE A 74 -9.73 2.66 11.60
CA ILE A 74 -10.45 1.41 11.43
C ILE A 74 -11.56 1.64 10.42
N SER A 75 -11.34 1.20 9.19
CA SER A 75 -12.29 1.36 8.08
C SER A 75 -12.03 0.34 6.99
N ASP A 76 -13.09 -0.05 6.30
CA ASP A 76 -12.99 -0.77 5.02
C ASP A 76 -12.70 0.25 3.90
N LEU A 77 -12.11 -0.22 2.78
CA LEU A 77 -11.83 0.62 1.61
C LEU A 77 -13.09 1.17 0.94
N LEU A 78 -14.20 0.43 1.02
CA LEU A 78 -15.48 0.89 0.47
C LEU A 78 -16.06 2.09 1.21
N ASN A 79 -15.46 2.48 2.34
CA ASN A 79 -15.81 3.69 3.05
C ASN A 79 -14.69 4.72 2.94
N LYS A 80 -15.04 5.97 2.60
CA LYS A 80 -14.08 7.06 2.61
C LYS A 80 -13.41 7.16 4.00
N PRO A 81 -12.08 7.28 4.08
CA PRO A 81 -11.38 7.40 5.35
C PRO A 81 -11.85 8.60 6.17
N ASN A 82 -12.15 8.37 7.45
CA ASN A 82 -12.45 9.44 8.41
C ASN A 82 -11.21 9.70 9.28
N TYR A 83 -10.36 10.61 8.82
CA TYR A 83 -9.17 11.06 9.56
C TYR A 83 -9.01 12.57 9.40
N ALA A 84 -9.11 13.30 10.51
CA ALA A 84 -9.08 14.77 10.51
C ALA A 84 -7.67 15.37 10.41
N GLY A 85 -6.62 14.58 10.75
CA GLY A 85 -5.24 15.05 10.75
C GLY A 85 -4.70 15.39 9.34
N LYS A 86 -3.53 16.03 9.33
CA LYS A 86 -2.77 16.28 8.10
C LYS A 86 -2.30 14.95 7.50
N VAL A 87 -2.25 14.87 6.19
CA VAL A 87 -1.66 13.77 5.42
C VAL A 87 -0.84 14.37 4.28
N ASP A 88 0.44 14.03 4.20
CA ASP A 88 1.32 14.49 3.13
C ASP A 88 1.39 13.47 1.98
N TYR A 89 1.41 12.18 2.34
CA TYR A 89 1.46 11.08 1.37
C TYR A 89 0.43 10.00 1.71
N ILE A 90 -0.14 9.40 0.69
CA ILE A 90 -0.97 8.20 0.81
C ILE A 90 -0.31 7.08 0.01
N ILE A 91 0.01 5.96 0.65
CA ILE A 91 0.52 4.77 -0.03
C ILE A 91 -0.59 3.73 -0.04
N HIS A 92 -1.15 3.50 -1.22
CA HIS A 92 -2.30 2.62 -1.40
C HIS A 92 -1.85 1.24 -1.82
N CYS A 93 -1.70 0.33 -0.82
CA CYS A 93 -1.31 -1.06 -1.01
C CYS A 93 -2.48 -2.04 -0.88
N ALA A 94 -3.66 -1.57 -0.47
CA ALA A 94 -4.78 -2.45 -0.21
C ALA A 94 -5.51 -2.79 -1.50
N ASN A 95 -5.53 -4.08 -1.81
CA ASN A 95 -6.38 -4.67 -2.85
C ASN A 95 -6.58 -6.16 -2.53
N PRO A 96 -7.66 -6.81 -2.94
CA PRO A 96 -7.71 -8.26 -2.98
C PRO A 96 -6.55 -8.82 -3.80
N THR A 97 -5.88 -9.87 -3.32
CA THR A 97 -4.71 -10.46 -4.00
C THR A 97 -4.80 -11.98 -4.14
N SER A 98 -5.88 -12.59 -3.64
CA SER A 98 -6.08 -14.04 -3.68
C SER A 98 -6.84 -14.43 -4.94
N SER A 99 -6.25 -15.29 -5.79
CA SER A 99 -6.92 -15.81 -6.98
C SER A 99 -8.25 -16.51 -6.66
N SER A 100 -8.31 -17.24 -5.53
CA SER A 100 -9.57 -17.85 -5.07
C SER A 100 -10.63 -16.80 -4.70
N PHE A 101 -10.22 -15.65 -4.17
CA PHE A 101 -11.15 -14.56 -3.88
C PHE A 101 -11.68 -13.95 -5.17
N PHE A 102 -10.85 -13.72 -6.17
CA PHE A 102 -11.25 -13.17 -7.47
C PHE A 102 -12.32 -14.04 -8.15
N ILE A 103 -12.13 -15.35 -8.12
CA ILE A 103 -13.05 -16.31 -8.76
C ILE A 103 -14.39 -16.38 -8.00
N ASN A 104 -14.34 -16.43 -6.67
CA ASN A 104 -15.53 -16.64 -5.86
C ASN A 104 -16.30 -15.34 -5.54
N ASN A 105 -15.64 -14.18 -5.63
CA ASN A 105 -16.19 -12.88 -5.28
C ASN A 105 -15.80 -11.81 -6.32
N PRO A 106 -16.17 -12.00 -7.61
CA PRO A 106 -15.73 -11.10 -8.69
C PRO A 106 -16.30 -9.68 -8.55
N VAL A 107 -17.54 -9.55 -8.09
CA VAL A 107 -18.19 -8.25 -7.91
C VAL A 107 -17.48 -7.47 -6.80
N GLU A 108 -17.27 -8.08 -5.64
CA GLU A 108 -16.59 -7.47 -4.50
C GLU A 108 -15.12 -7.13 -4.82
N THR A 109 -14.51 -7.91 -5.72
CA THR A 109 -13.16 -7.64 -6.23
C THR A 109 -13.13 -6.34 -7.02
N ILE A 110 -14.07 -6.17 -7.97
CA ILE A 110 -14.18 -4.98 -8.80
C ILE A 110 -14.56 -3.77 -7.93
N GLU A 111 -15.54 -3.90 -7.06
CA GLU A 111 -15.96 -2.83 -6.15
C GLU A 111 -14.80 -2.36 -5.27
N THR A 112 -14.06 -3.30 -4.66
CA THR A 112 -12.91 -2.94 -3.83
C THR A 112 -11.82 -2.23 -4.63
N ALA A 113 -11.53 -2.72 -5.84
CA ALA A 113 -10.50 -2.12 -6.68
C ALA A 113 -10.90 -0.73 -7.19
N VAL A 114 -12.14 -0.54 -7.62
CA VAL A 114 -12.61 0.71 -8.24
C VAL A 114 -13.09 1.70 -7.19
N GLU A 115 -14.12 1.35 -6.42
CA GLU A 115 -14.70 2.27 -5.42
C GLU A 115 -13.74 2.49 -4.24
N GLY A 116 -13.02 1.44 -3.82
CA GLY A 116 -12.01 1.57 -2.77
C GLY A 116 -10.90 2.54 -3.18
N THR A 117 -10.38 2.42 -4.40
CA THR A 117 -9.37 3.35 -4.92
C THR A 117 -9.93 4.75 -5.07
N LYS A 118 -11.18 4.88 -5.59
CA LYS A 118 -11.85 6.19 -5.69
C LYS A 118 -11.96 6.87 -4.33
N ASN A 119 -12.37 6.17 -3.28
CA ASN A 119 -12.46 6.73 -1.93
C ASN A 119 -11.11 7.25 -1.42
N ILE A 120 -10.02 6.55 -1.72
CA ILE A 120 -8.65 6.97 -1.37
C ILE A 120 -8.23 8.20 -2.18
N LEU A 121 -8.57 8.29 -3.46
CA LEU A 121 -8.27 9.46 -4.30
C LEU A 121 -9.09 10.69 -3.86
N ASP A 122 -10.36 10.53 -3.51
CA ASP A 122 -11.20 11.59 -2.96
C ASP A 122 -10.65 12.08 -1.60
N PHE A 123 -10.18 11.18 -0.76
CA PHE A 123 -9.52 11.52 0.49
C PHE A 123 -8.18 12.24 0.25
N ALA A 124 -7.38 11.79 -0.71
CA ALA A 124 -6.14 12.45 -1.09
C ALA A 124 -6.37 13.88 -1.58
N LYS A 125 -7.39 14.07 -2.41
CA LYS A 125 -7.80 15.40 -2.89
C LYS A 125 -8.18 16.33 -1.74
N GLU A 126 -8.95 15.84 -0.77
CA GLU A 126 -9.33 16.61 0.43
C GLU A 126 -8.09 17.00 1.25
N LYS A 127 -7.14 16.08 1.42
CA LYS A 127 -5.91 16.30 2.20
C LYS A 127 -4.81 17.01 1.43
N GLN A 128 -4.98 17.22 0.12
CA GLN A 128 -3.93 17.70 -0.79
C GLN A 128 -2.67 16.83 -0.72
N ALA A 129 -2.87 15.52 -0.56
CA ALA A 129 -1.80 14.54 -0.38
C ALA A 129 -1.35 13.95 -1.72
N THR A 130 -0.06 13.63 -1.81
CA THR A 130 0.49 12.86 -2.94
C THR A 130 0.13 11.39 -2.78
N VAL A 131 -0.37 10.74 -3.85
CA VAL A 131 -0.72 9.33 -3.83
C VAL A 131 0.35 8.50 -4.53
N VAL A 132 0.80 7.44 -3.85
CA VAL A 132 1.57 6.35 -4.43
C VAL A 132 0.66 5.13 -4.49
N PHE A 133 0.30 4.71 -5.69
CA PHE A 133 -0.59 3.58 -5.95
C PHE A 133 0.22 2.34 -6.34
N LEU A 134 0.03 1.24 -5.64
CA LEU A 134 0.59 -0.05 -6.05
C LEU A 134 -0.28 -0.63 -7.17
N SER A 135 0.24 -0.55 -8.38
CA SER A 135 -0.36 -1.16 -9.56
C SER A 135 -0.07 -2.67 -9.61
N THR A 136 -0.27 -3.28 -10.76
CA THR A 136 -0.03 -4.70 -11.00
C THR A 136 0.80 -4.91 -12.26
N MET A 137 1.56 -6.00 -12.30
CA MET A 137 2.28 -6.40 -13.51
C MET A 137 1.35 -6.73 -14.69
N GLU A 138 0.09 -7.03 -14.40
CA GLU A 138 -0.93 -7.32 -15.43
C GLU A 138 -1.17 -6.15 -16.39
N VAL A 139 -0.82 -4.91 -16.01
CA VAL A 139 -0.92 -3.73 -16.91
C VAL A 139 -0.03 -3.86 -18.16
N TYR A 140 0.96 -4.75 -18.13
CA TYR A 140 1.83 -5.02 -19.28
C TYR A 140 1.30 -6.12 -20.20
N GLY A 141 0.20 -6.79 -19.84
CA GLY A 141 -0.41 -7.86 -20.63
C GLY A 141 0.53 -9.04 -20.85
N PHE A 142 0.56 -9.58 -22.07
CA PHE A 142 1.36 -10.74 -22.43
C PHE A 142 2.61 -10.33 -23.26
N PRO A 143 3.75 -10.09 -22.61
CA PRO A 143 4.98 -9.76 -23.34
C PRO A 143 5.48 -10.98 -24.13
N LYS A 144 6.19 -10.71 -25.23
CA LYS A 144 6.85 -11.78 -26.00
C LYS A 144 7.86 -12.52 -25.11
N LYS A 145 7.97 -13.85 -25.31
CA LYS A 145 8.92 -14.69 -24.56
C LYS A 145 10.34 -14.13 -24.67
N GLY A 146 10.99 -13.94 -23.53
CA GLY A 146 12.36 -13.40 -23.44
C GLY A 146 12.46 -11.87 -23.53
N HIS A 147 11.34 -11.15 -23.67
CA HIS A 147 11.34 -9.70 -23.63
C HIS A 147 11.31 -9.18 -22.19
N ILE A 148 12.17 -8.21 -21.89
CA ILE A 148 12.16 -7.50 -20.61
C ILE A 148 11.33 -6.23 -20.81
N VAL A 149 10.18 -6.18 -20.20
CA VAL A 149 9.22 -5.06 -20.30
C VAL A 149 9.78 -3.82 -19.61
N LYS A 150 9.64 -2.66 -20.24
CA LYS A 150 10.02 -1.36 -19.69
C LYS A 150 8.78 -0.59 -19.23
N GLU A 151 8.97 0.38 -18.36
CA GLU A 151 7.88 1.17 -17.75
C GLU A 151 7.01 1.93 -18.77
N ASN A 152 7.56 2.28 -19.94
CA ASN A 152 6.86 3.01 -20.99
C ASN A 152 6.22 2.08 -22.05
N GLU A 153 6.23 0.78 -21.84
CA GLU A 153 5.63 -0.20 -22.76
C GLU A 153 4.22 -0.52 -22.30
N GLY A 154 3.24 -0.34 -23.19
CA GLY A 154 1.87 -0.83 -23.01
C GLY A 154 1.75 -2.27 -23.48
N GLY A 155 1.06 -3.10 -22.71
CA GLY A 155 0.78 -4.48 -23.09
C GLY A 155 -0.46 -4.62 -23.97
N SER A 156 -0.52 -5.69 -24.76
CA SER A 156 -1.77 -6.14 -25.37
C SER A 156 -2.49 -7.08 -24.42
N PHE A 157 -3.76 -6.82 -24.17
CA PHE A 157 -4.63 -7.68 -23.38
C PHE A 157 -5.48 -8.54 -24.31
N ASP A 158 -5.45 -9.83 -24.09
CA ASP A 158 -6.46 -10.72 -24.67
C ASP A 158 -7.54 -10.97 -23.61
N SER A 159 -8.69 -10.33 -23.78
CA SER A 159 -9.82 -10.45 -22.85
C SER A 159 -10.47 -11.84 -22.85
N LEU A 160 -10.06 -12.73 -23.75
CA LEU A 160 -10.58 -14.09 -23.86
C LEU A 160 -9.68 -15.13 -23.16
N VAL A 161 -8.49 -14.74 -22.72
CA VAL A 161 -7.59 -15.62 -21.97
C VAL A 161 -7.86 -15.39 -20.47
N VAL A 162 -8.52 -16.35 -19.85
CA VAL A 162 -8.79 -16.41 -18.41
C VAL A 162 -7.78 -17.33 -17.73
#